data_966c42b61042148565226dcfa8765527
#
_entry.id   966c42b61042148565226dcfa8765527
#
_cell.length_a   1.000
_cell.length_b   1.000
_cell.length_c   1.000
_cell.angle_alpha   90.00
_cell.angle_beta   90.00
_cell.angle_gamma   90.00
#
_symmetry.space_group_name_H-M   'P 1'
#
loop_
_entity.id
_entity.type
_entity.pdbx_description
1 polymer ?
#
loop_
_entity_poly.entity_id
_entity_poly.type
_entity_poly.pdbx_seq_one_letter_code
_entity_poly.pdbx_strand_id
1 'polypeptide(L)'
;YTSTKEYAELEWPIDLLITVVWVAYAVVFFGTIAKRTTSHIYVANWFFAAFIITIALLHIINSMAVPVSLFKSYSMYSGATDAMIQWWYGHNAVGFFLTAAFLGMMYYFIPVQVGRPVYSYRLSVVHFWALISVYMWAGGHHLHYTALPDWTQSLAMAFSLVLFAPSWGGMINGVMTLSGSWDRLRTDPIIRFMVVALSFYGMSTFEGPMMSIKTVNALSHYTDWTVGHVHSGALGWVGMITIGSMYVLIPRVFERERMYSISLINLHFWLATIGVVIYIASLWISGITQGLMWRAVNVDGTLTYTFVESVKATYPFYMIRV
;
A
#
# COMPACT_ATOMS: atom_id res chain seq x y z
N TYR A 1 2.37 26.65 0.05
CA TYR A 1 1.16 25.81 -0.02
C TYR A 1 -0.08 26.69 -0.17
N THR A 2 -0.91 26.39 -1.16
CA THR A 2 -2.20 27.08 -1.37
C THR A 2 -3.39 26.17 -1.10
N SER A 3 -3.16 24.89 -0.77
CA SER A 3 -4.18 23.87 -0.54
C SER A 3 -3.83 23.03 0.69
N THR A 4 -4.85 22.58 1.41
CA THR A 4 -4.77 21.55 2.47
C THR A 4 -5.18 20.17 1.94
N LYS A 5 -5.39 20.03 0.63
CA LYS A 5 -5.72 18.77 -0.02
C LYS A 5 -4.50 17.85 -0.02
N GLU A 6 -4.60 16.74 0.67
CA GLU A 6 -3.54 15.72 0.69
C GLU A 6 -3.18 15.25 -0.73
N TYR A 7 -1.90 15.05 -0.98
CA TYR A 7 -1.33 14.65 -2.26
C TYR A 7 -1.46 15.69 -3.39
N ALA A 8 -1.88 16.92 -3.09
CA ALA A 8 -1.95 18.05 -4.02
C ALA A 8 -1.53 19.35 -3.32
N GLU A 9 -0.54 19.27 -2.44
CA GLU A 9 0.01 20.42 -1.72
C GLU A 9 1.01 21.22 -2.53
N LEU A 10 1.54 20.64 -3.61
CA LEU A 10 2.51 21.30 -4.48
C LEU A 10 1.84 22.33 -5.39
N GLU A 11 2.61 23.30 -5.85
CA GLU A 11 2.12 24.28 -6.81
C GLU A 11 2.24 23.74 -8.23
N TRP A 12 1.36 24.20 -9.10
CA TRP A 12 1.17 23.72 -10.47
C TRP A 12 2.46 23.59 -11.31
N PRO A 13 3.53 24.43 -11.20
CA PRO A 13 4.74 24.22 -11.98
C PRO A 13 5.48 22.92 -11.57
N ILE A 14 5.45 22.59 -10.26
CA ILE A 14 6.07 21.35 -9.75
C ILE A 14 5.26 20.15 -10.18
N ASP A 15 3.93 20.23 -10.16
CA ASP A 15 3.04 19.17 -10.65
C ASP A 15 3.25 18.87 -12.13
N LEU A 16 3.51 19.89 -12.96
CA LEU A 16 3.89 19.70 -14.35
C LEU A 16 5.24 18.98 -14.49
N LEU A 17 6.24 19.34 -13.68
CA LEU A 17 7.54 18.65 -13.69
C LEU A 17 7.40 17.18 -13.28
N ILE A 18 6.60 16.88 -12.27
CA ILE A 18 6.31 15.49 -11.86
C ILE A 18 5.59 14.74 -12.99
N THR A 19 4.67 15.39 -13.69
CA THR A 19 4.01 14.80 -14.88
C THR A 19 5.04 14.44 -15.96
N VAL A 20 6.00 15.31 -16.23
CA VAL A 20 7.11 15.05 -17.17
C VAL A 20 7.94 13.85 -16.73
N VAL A 21 8.23 13.71 -15.44
CA VAL A 21 8.95 12.55 -14.88
C VAL A 21 8.18 11.25 -15.13
N TRP A 22 6.86 11.25 -14.88
CA TRP A 22 6.03 10.06 -15.13
C TRP A 22 5.97 9.68 -16.61
N VAL A 23 5.85 10.68 -17.51
CA VAL A 23 5.87 10.43 -18.96
C VAL A 23 7.24 9.91 -19.41
N ALA A 24 8.34 10.48 -18.93
CA ALA A 24 9.68 10.00 -19.23
C ALA A 24 9.88 8.56 -18.75
N TYR A 25 9.43 8.22 -17.54
CA TYR A 25 9.48 6.86 -17.02
C TYR A 25 8.66 5.89 -17.88
N ALA A 26 7.45 6.29 -18.27
CA ALA A 26 6.61 5.49 -19.17
C ALA A 26 7.32 5.24 -20.52
N VAL A 27 7.93 6.26 -21.13
CA VAL A 27 8.69 6.12 -22.39
C VAL A 27 9.84 5.14 -22.25
N VAL A 28 10.62 5.21 -21.16
CA VAL A 28 11.72 4.27 -20.91
C VAL A 28 11.20 2.85 -20.72
N PHE A 29 10.18 2.67 -19.89
CA PHE A 29 9.63 1.34 -19.60
C PHE A 29 8.99 0.71 -20.84
N PHE A 30 8.07 1.38 -21.49
CA PHE A 30 7.37 0.85 -22.66
C PHE A 30 8.29 0.74 -23.88
N GLY A 31 9.23 1.66 -24.04
CA GLY A 31 10.29 1.56 -25.05
C GLY A 31 11.16 0.31 -24.88
N THR A 32 11.49 -0.03 -23.63
CA THR A 32 12.22 -1.26 -23.31
C THR A 32 11.37 -2.50 -23.63
N ILE A 33 10.10 -2.50 -23.25
CA ILE A 33 9.16 -3.59 -23.58
C ILE A 33 9.00 -3.75 -25.10
N ALA A 34 8.91 -2.65 -25.85
CA ALA A 34 8.78 -2.68 -27.31
C ALA A 34 10.01 -3.30 -27.99
N LYS A 35 11.20 -3.11 -27.42
CA LYS A 35 12.47 -3.67 -27.92
C LYS A 35 12.82 -5.05 -27.37
N ARG A 36 11.91 -5.68 -26.62
CA ARG A 36 12.17 -7.02 -26.07
C ARG A 36 12.43 -8.05 -27.17
N THR A 37 13.26 -9.05 -26.87
CA THR A 37 13.58 -10.15 -27.78
C THR A 37 12.69 -11.38 -27.57
N THR A 38 11.95 -11.43 -26.45
CA THR A 38 11.01 -12.52 -26.13
C THR A 38 9.59 -12.12 -26.52
N SER A 39 8.79 -13.02 -27.05
CA SER A 39 7.39 -12.76 -27.40
C SER A 39 6.50 -12.58 -26.17
N HIS A 40 6.77 -13.35 -25.12
CA HIS A 40 6.00 -13.35 -23.89
C HIS A 40 6.35 -12.15 -23.00
N ILE A 41 5.31 -11.49 -22.44
CA ILE A 41 5.46 -10.47 -21.40
C ILE A 41 5.03 -11.11 -20.09
N TYR A 42 5.99 -11.33 -19.19
CA TYR A 42 5.74 -11.97 -17.90
C TYR A 42 4.86 -11.06 -16.98
N VAL A 43 4.06 -11.70 -16.14
CA VAL A 43 3.05 -11.01 -15.30
C VAL A 43 3.62 -9.89 -14.42
N ALA A 44 4.87 -10.00 -13.96
CA ALA A 44 5.54 -8.93 -13.23
C ALA A 44 5.54 -7.60 -14.02
N ASN A 45 5.80 -7.67 -15.33
CA ASN A 45 5.79 -6.49 -16.21
C ASN A 45 4.37 -5.92 -16.40
N TRP A 46 3.32 -6.73 -16.28
CA TRP A 46 1.96 -6.25 -16.33
C TRP A 46 1.65 -5.38 -15.10
N PHE A 47 2.08 -5.81 -13.93
CA PHE A 47 1.94 -5.04 -12.70
C PHE A 47 2.70 -3.72 -12.77
N PHE A 48 3.94 -3.72 -13.30
CA PHE A 48 4.69 -2.47 -13.52
C PHE A 48 4.04 -1.56 -14.55
N ALA A 49 3.50 -2.09 -15.65
CA ALA A 49 2.78 -1.30 -16.64
C ALA A 49 1.53 -0.64 -16.04
N ALA A 50 0.73 -1.41 -15.28
CA ALA A 50 -0.45 -0.88 -14.60
C ALA A 50 -0.07 0.22 -13.60
N PHE A 51 0.98 0.02 -12.81
CA PHE A 51 1.52 1.01 -11.89
C PHE A 51 1.87 2.32 -12.60
N ILE A 52 2.69 2.27 -13.63
CA ILE A 52 3.22 3.47 -14.32
C ILE A 52 2.07 4.29 -14.93
N ILE A 53 1.15 3.63 -15.65
CA ILE A 53 0.00 4.30 -16.30
C ILE A 53 -0.90 4.92 -15.24
N THR A 54 -1.27 4.15 -14.24
CA THR A 54 -2.26 4.58 -13.26
C THR A 54 -1.74 5.72 -12.41
N ILE A 55 -0.51 5.66 -11.90
CA ILE A 55 0.02 6.75 -11.07
C ILE A 55 0.20 8.04 -11.87
N ALA A 56 0.61 7.97 -13.13
CA ALA A 56 0.67 9.15 -13.99
C ALA A 56 -0.72 9.81 -14.13
N LEU A 57 -1.76 9.03 -14.40
CA LEU A 57 -3.13 9.53 -14.52
C LEU A 57 -3.67 10.08 -13.19
N LEU A 58 -3.42 9.38 -12.09
CA LEU A 58 -3.83 9.81 -10.75
C LEU A 58 -3.21 11.16 -10.40
N HIS A 59 -1.90 11.31 -10.62
CA HIS A 59 -1.19 12.56 -10.36
C HIS A 59 -1.78 13.72 -11.20
N ILE A 60 -1.93 13.53 -12.50
CA ILE A 60 -2.47 14.56 -13.38
C ILE A 60 -3.85 15.00 -12.91
N ILE A 61 -4.76 14.06 -12.68
CA ILE A 61 -6.16 14.37 -12.34
C ILE A 61 -6.26 14.99 -10.94
N ASN A 62 -5.55 14.45 -9.94
CA ASN A 62 -5.63 14.99 -8.58
C ASN A 62 -5.00 16.38 -8.45
N SER A 63 -3.95 16.67 -9.23
CA SER A 63 -3.23 17.94 -9.20
C SER A 63 -3.80 18.99 -10.18
N MET A 64 -4.93 18.71 -10.84
CA MET A 64 -5.56 19.70 -11.72
C MET A 64 -5.94 20.97 -10.95
N ALA A 65 -5.40 22.09 -11.38
CA ALA A 65 -5.55 23.37 -10.71
C ALA A 65 -5.75 24.53 -11.70
N VAL A 66 -6.33 25.61 -11.22
CA VAL A 66 -6.45 26.88 -11.95
C VAL A 66 -5.32 27.79 -11.46
N PRO A 67 -4.29 28.06 -12.29
CA PRO A 67 -3.21 28.97 -11.92
C PRO A 67 -3.70 30.40 -11.77
N VAL A 68 -3.26 31.07 -10.69
CA VAL A 68 -3.51 32.51 -10.45
C VAL A 68 -2.21 33.29 -10.56
N SER A 69 -1.10 32.71 -10.13
CA SER A 69 0.24 33.23 -10.30
C SER A 69 1.23 32.08 -10.43
N LEU A 70 2.53 32.37 -10.58
CA LEU A 70 3.57 31.34 -10.70
C LEU A 70 3.60 30.37 -9.48
N PHE A 71 3.32 30.88 -8.29
CA PHE A 71 3.37 30.10 -7.06
C PHE A 71 2.04 30.06 -6.31
N LYS A 72 0.92 30.23 -7.05
CA LYS A 72 -0.39 30.12 -6.48
C LYS A 72 -1.39 29.56 -7.48
N SER A 73 -2.12 28.55 -7.05
CA SER A 73 -3.22 27.93 -7.78
C SER A 73 -4.32 27.49 -6.84
N TYR A 74 -5.47 27.19 -7.41
CA TYR A 74 -6.61 26.61 -6.67
C TYR A 74 -7.02 25.29 -7.33
N SER A 75 -7.48 24.32 -6.53
CA SER A 75 -8.02 23.08 -7.07
C SER A 75 -9.10 23.36 -8.12
N MET A 76 -9.11 22.58 -9.19
CA MET A 76 -10.17 22.61 -10.19
C MET A 76 -11.51 22.08 -9.65
N TYR A 77 -11.45 21.30 -8.58
CA TYR A 77 -12.59 20.66 -7.95
C TYR A 77 -12.96 21.35 -6.64
N SER A 78 -14.20 21.12 -6.18
CA SER A 78 -14.69 21.70 -4.92
C SER A 78 -15.59 20.74 -4.15
N GLY A 79 -15.69 20.96 -2.85
CA GLY A 79 -16.59 20.23 -1.95
C GLY A 79 -16.37 18.71 -1.94
N ALA A 80 -17.45 17.96 -1.95
CA ALA A 80 -17.42 16.49 -1.93
C ALA A 80 -16.70 15.89 -3.15
N THR A 81 -16.76 16.57 -4.31
CA THR A 81 -16.04 16.16 -5.52
C THR A 81 -14.52 16.26 -5.33
N ASP A 82 -14.04 17.35 -4.74
CA ASP A 82 -12.61 17.51 -4.44
C ASP A 82 -12.12 16.44 -3.47
N ALA A 83 -12.87 16.16 -2.42
CA ALA A 83 -12.57 15.08 -1.47
C ALA A 83 -12.57 13.70 -2.15
N MET A 84 -13.52 13.43 -3.06
CA MET A 84 -13.56 12.17 -3.79
C MET A 84 -12.38 12.00 -4.76
N ILE A 85 -11.99 13.04 -5.47
CA ILE A 85 -10.82 13.04 -6.36
C ILE A 85 -9.54 12.82 -5.55
N GLN A 86 -9.41 13.48 -4.41
CA GLN A 86 -8.27 13.30 -3.51
C GLN A 86 -8.19 11.85 -3.01
N TRP A 87 -9.29 11.24 -2.62
CA TRP A 87 -9.28 9.85 -2.14
C TRP A 87 -9.32 8.82 -3.27
N TRP A 88 -9.80 9.18 -4.46
CA TRP A 88 -9.54 8.37 -5.65
C TRP A 88 -8.02 8.30 -5.92
N TYR A 89 -7.29 9.42 -5.79
CA TYR A 89 -5.83 9.40 -5.81
C TYR A 89 -5.26 8.60 -4.62
N GLY A 90 -5.56 8.96 -3.39
CA GLY A 90 -4.93 8.38 -2.20
C GLY A 90 -5.10 6.86 -2.13
N HIS A 91 -6.32 6.36 -2.34
CA HIS A 91 -6.59 4.93 -2.36
C HIS A 91 -5.87 4.21 -3.50
N ASN A 92 -5.94 4.76 -4.70
CA ASN A 92 -5.32 4.14 -5.87
C ASN A 92 -3.78 4.28 -5.87
N ALA A 93 -3.22 5.29 -5.23
CA ALA A 93 -1.77 5.39 -5.03
C ALA A 93 -1.27 4.22 -4.18
N VAL A 94 -1.93 3.85 -3.09
CA VAL A 94 -1.55 2.66 -2.33
C VAL A 94 -1.82 1.35 -3.10
N GLY A 95 -2.88 1.31 -3.92
CA GLY A 95 -3.23 0.14 -4.73
C GLY A 95 -2.31 -0.09 -5.93
N PHE A 96 -1.93 0.95 -6.64
CA PHE A 96 -1.12 0.81 -7.85
C PHE A 96 0.37 1.06 -7.61
N PHE A 97 0.76 1.97 -6.74
CA PHE A 97 2.16 2.13 -6.38
C PHE A 97 2.58 1.12 -5.30
N LEU A 98 2.03 1.23 -4.09
CA LEU A 98 2.48 0.40 -2.97
C LEU A 98 2.01 -1.07 -3.05
N THR A 99 1.04 -1.40 -3.88
CA THR A 99 0.59 -2.78 -4.07
C THR A 99 1.03 -3.33 -5.43
N ALA A 100 0.55 -2.79 -6.55
CA ALA A 100 0.82 -3.39 -7.86
C ALA A 100 2.31 -3.40 -8.23
N ALA A 101 3.05 -2.30 -8.04
CA ALA A 101 4.48 -2.27 -8.34
C ALA A 101 5.25 -3.32 -7.53
N PHE A 102 4.93 -3.47 -6.25
CA PHE A 102 5.61 -4.43 -5.37
C PHE A 102 5.14 -5.88 -5.58
N LEU A 103 3.93 -6.08 -6.09
CA LEU A 103 3.52 -7.38 -6.62
C LEU A 103 4.34 -7.76 -7.87
N GLY A 104 4.67 -6.80 -8.71
CA GLY A 104 5.64 -7.01 -9.80
C GLY A 104 6.99 -7.52 -9.27
N MET A 105 7.50 -6.91 -8.18
CA MET A 105 8.72 -7.39 -7.50
C MET A 105 8.52 -8.80 -6.94
N MET A 106 7.43 -9.07 -6.26
CA MET A 106 7.09 -10.38 -5.71
C MET A 106 7.14 -11.47 -6.80
N TYR A 107 6.42 -11.26 -7.90
CA TYR A 107 6.35 -12.23 -9.00
C TYR A 107 7.69 -12.47 -9.70
N TYR A 108 8.62 -11.55 -9.61
CA TYR A 108 9.97 -11.72 -10.15
C TYR A 108 10.95 -12.28 -9.12
N PHE A 109 11.10 -11.64 -7.97
CA PHE A 109 12.19 -11.94 -7.04
C PHE A 109 11.97 -13.21 -6.22
N ILE A 110 10.73 -13.55 -5.83
CA ILE A 110 10.47 -14.78 -5.07
C ILE A 110 10.80 -16.03 -5.93
N PRO A 111 10.28 -16.20 -7.16
CA PRO A 111 10.67 -17.30 -8.02
C PRO A 111 12.19 -17.39 -8.25
N VAL A 112 12.83 -16.24 -8.45
CA VAL A 112 14.28 -16.17 -8.68
C VAL A 112 15.06 -16.63 -7.46
N GLN A 113 14.71 -16.17 -6.26
CA GLN A 113 15.43 -16.53 -5.04
C GLN A 113 15.16 -17.97 -4.59
N VAL A 114 13.94 -18.45 -4.78
CA VAL A 114 13.57 -19.84 -4.47
C VAL A 114 14.12 -20.81 -5.53
N GLY A 115 14.42 -20.31 -6.74
CA GLY A 115 14.86 -21.14 -7.87
C GLY A 115 13.74 -22.03 -8.43
N ARG A 116 12.48 -21.56 -8.36
CA ARG A 116 11.31 -22.28 -8.83
C ARG A 116 10.37 -21.33 -9.58
N PRO A 117 9.58 -21.81 -10.54
CA PRO A 117 8.55 -20.99 -11.17
C PRO A 117 7.48 -20.59 -10.13
N VAL A 118 6.74 -19.52 -10.42
CA VAL A 118 5.56 -19.15 -9.62
C VAL A 118 4.61 -20.35 -9.53
N TYR A 119 4.02 -20.56 -8.35
CA TYR A 119 3.17 -21.72 -8.06
C TYR A 119 2.06 -21.92 -9.11
N SER A 120 1.34 -20.86 -9.44
CA SER A 120 0.31 -20.90 -10.48
C SER A 120 0.33 -19.65 -11.34
N TYR A 121 0.78 -19.78 -12.60
CA TYR A 121 0.74 -18.67 -13.55
C TYR A 121 -0.71 -18.27 -13.89
N ARG A 122 -1.64 -19.23 -13.95
CA ARG A 122 -3.07 -18.95 -14.16
C ARG A 122 -3.63 -18.09 -13.02
N LEU A 123 -3.28 -18.42 -11.77
CA LEU A 123 -3.70 -17.62 -10.61
C LEU A 123 -3.11 -16.23 -10.66
N SER A 124 -1.87 -16.04 -11.15
CA SER A 124 -1.28 -14.71 -11.30
C SER A 124 -2.02 -13.85 -12.33
N VAL A 125 -2.54 -14.44 -13.40
CA VAL A 125 -3.36 -13.75 -14.40
C VAL A 125 -4.70 -13.32 -13.80
N VAL A 126 -5.36 -14.23 -13.07
CA VAL A 126 -6.62 -13.91 -12.36
C VAL A 126 -6.40 -12.83 -11.31
N HIS A 127 -5.34 -12.96 -10.51
CA HIS A 127 -4.95 -11.96 -9.52
C HIS A 127 -4.77 -10.57 -10.15
N PHE A 128 -4.00 -10.49 -11.24
CA PHE A 128 -3.76 -9.22 -11.92
C PHE A 128 -5.07 -8.54 -12.35
N TRP A 129 -5.85 -9.23 -13.19
CA TRP A 129 -7.05 -8.62 -13.74
C TRP A 129 -8.11 -8.32 -12.70
N ALA A 130 -8.34 -9.22 -11.75
CA ALA A 130 -9.31 -8.98 -10.69
C ALA A 130 -8.89 -7.82 -9.76
N LEU A 131 -7.60 -7.73 -9.41
CA LEU A 131 -7.10 -6.65 -8.58
C LEU A 131 -7.23 -5.30 -9.29
N ILE A 132 -6.67 -5.19 -10.51
CA ILE A 132 -6.60 -3.93 -11.25
C ILE A 132 -8.02 -3.41 -11.59
N SER A 133 -8.94 -4.29 -11.99
CA SER A 133 -10.29 -3.88 -12.37
C SER A 133 -11.13 -3.38 -11.19
N VAL A 134 -10.93 -3.94 -10.00
CA VAL A 134 -11.78 -3.67 -8.83
C VAL A 134 -11.21 -2.54 -7.98
N TYR A 135 -9.90 -2.45 -7.85
CA TYR A 135 -9.22 -1.56 -6.90
C TYR A 135 -9.60 -0.08 -7.10
N MET A 136 -9.67 0.36 -8.35
CA MET A 136 -9.90 1.77 -8.69
C MET A 136 -11.24 2.35 -8.21
N TRP A 137 -12.21 1.50 -7.85
CA TRP A 137 -13.55 1.91 -7.43
C TRP A 137 -13.73 1.98 -5.91
N ALA A 138 -12.75 1.56 -5.14
CA ALA A 138 -12.89 1.41 -3.70
C ALA A 138 -12.62 2.69 -2.88
N GLY A 139 -12.05 3.74 -3.48
CA GLY A 139 -11.56 4.94 -2.77
C GLY A 139 -12.61 5.69 -1.93
N GLY A 140 -13.89 5.61 -2.30
CA GLY A 140 -14.96 6.25 -1.53
C GLY A 140 -15.13 5.71 -0.10
N HIS A 141 -14.53 4.57 0.24
CA HIS A 141 -14.56 4.06 1.61
C HIS A 141 -13.77 4.93 2.61
N HIS A 142 -12.87 5.77 2.14
CA HIS A 142 -12.20 6.77 2.99
C HIS A 142 -13.12 7.94 3.38
N LEU A 143 -14.28 8.05 2.76
CA LEU A 143 -15.24 9.14 2.94
C LEU A 143 -16.56 8.70 3.56
N HIS A 144 -16.55 7.61 4.32
CA HIS A 144 -17.70 7.19 5.12
C HIS A 144 -18.08 8.29 6.11
N TYR A 145 -19.40 8.51 6.29
CA TYR A 145 -19.97 9.51 7.19
C TYR A 145 -19.63 10.96 6.80
N THR A 146 -19.27 11.21 5.55
CA THR A 146 -19.05 12.56 5.00
C THR A 146 -20.22 12.98 4.11
N ALA A 147 -20.10 14.16 3.46
CA ALA A 147 -21.07 14.68 2.52
C ALA A 147 -21.08 13.94 1.15
N LEU A 148 -20.21 12.95 0.94
CA LEU A 148 -20.28 12.09 -0.24
C LEU A 148 -21.62 11.30 -0.24
N PRO A 149 -22.33 11.17 -1.37
CA PRO A 149 -23.58 10.41 -1.42
C PRO A 149 -23.44 9.00 -0.85
N ASP A 150 -24.40 8.57 -0.04
CA ASP A 150 -24.32 7.29 0.70
C ASP A 150 -24.19 6.07 -0.22
N TRP A 151 -24.85 6.11 -1.37
CA TRP A 151 -24.73 5.03 -2.35
C TRP A 151 -23.29 4.86 -2.87
N THR A 152 -22.55 5.96 -3.05
CA THR A 152 -21.15 5.95 -3.47
C THR A 152 -20.26 5.35 -2.38
N GLN A 153 -20.51 5.71 -1.11
CA GLN A 153 -19.81 5.13 0.04
C GLN A 153 -20.07 3.62 0.15
N SER A 154 -21.32 3.19 -0.03
CA SER A 154 -21.72 1.78 0.03
C SER A 154 -21.15 0.97 -1.14
N LEU A 155 -21.11 1.55 -2.34
CA LEU A 155 -20.49 0.93 -3.51
C LEU A 155 -18.99 0.74 -3.30
N ALA A 156 -18.29 1.75 -2.79
CA ALA A 156 -16.87 1.66 -2.48
C ALA A 156 -16.58 0.60 -1.42
N MET A 157 -17.42 0.47 -0.39
CA MET A 157 -17.34 -0.61 0.58
C MET A 157 -17.47 -1.99 -0.09
N ALA A 158 -18.44 -2.16 -0.99
CA ALA A 158 -18.65 -3.42 -1.70
C ALA A 158 -17.42 -3.79 -2.55
N PHE A 159 -16.86 -2.86 -3.31
CA PHE A 159 -15.64 -3.08 -4.06
C PHE A 159 -14.43 -3.40 -3.16
N SER A 160 -14.33 -2.75 -2.01
CA SER A 160 -13.29 -3.05 -1.02
C SER A 160 -13.37 -4.49 -0.51
N LEU A 161 -14.58 -4.98 -0.22
CA LEU A 161 -14.78 -6.37 0.23
C LEU A 161 -14.43 -7.38 -0.87
N VAL A 162 -14.74 -7.08 -2.13
CA VAL A 162 -14.37 -7.94 -3.27
C VAL A 162 -12.85 -8.03 -3.44
N LEU A 163 -12.09 -6.99 -3.10
CA LEU A 163 -10.63 -6.98 -3.17
C LEU A 163 -9.94 -8.03 -2.28
N PHE A 164 -10.63 -8.52 -1.26
CA PHE A 164 -10.10 -9.58 -0.42
C PHE A 164 -9.71 -10.83 -1.24
N ALA A 165 -10.55 -11.24 -2.17
CA ALA A 165 -10.33 -12.45 -2.96
C ALA A 165 -9.07 -12.40 -3.84
N PRO A 166 -8.85 -11.38 -4.72
CA PRO A 166 -7.63 -11.29 -5.52
C PRO A 166 -6.38 -11.10 -4.67
N SER A 167 -6.43 -10.29 -3.62
CA SER A 167 -5.27 -10.00 -2.77
C SER A 167 -4.77 -11.27 -2.07
N TRP A 168 -5.66 -12.03 -1.48
CA TRP A 168 -5.30 -13.31 -0.85
C TRP A 168 -4.90 -14.38 -1.87
N GLY A 169 -5.50 -14.38 -3.06
CA GLY A 169 -5.05 -15.21 -4.17
C GLY A 169 -3.59 -14.93 -4.54
N GLY A 170 -3.19 -13.66 -4.57
CA GLY A 170 -1.80 -13.23 -4.78
C GLY A 170 -0.87 -13.66 -3.65
N MET A 171 -1.28 -13.46 -2.38
CA MET A 171 -0.53 -13.90 -1.22
C MET A 171 -0.29 -15.41 -1.24
N ILE A 172 -1.34 -16.20 -1.44
CA ILE A 172 -1.26 -17.66 -1.52
C ILE A 172 -0.33 -18.09 -2.65
N ASN A 173 -0.45 -17.48 -3.82
CA ASN A 173 0.40 -17.79 -4.97
C ASN A 173 1.90 -17.53 -4.65
N GLY A 174 2.20 -16.41 -4.00
CA GLY A 174 3.56 -16.08 -3.57
C GLY A 174 4.10 -17.06 -2.54
N VAL A 175 3.34 -17.35 -1.48
CA VAL A 175 3.74 -18.29 -0.42
C VAL A 175 3.92 -19.70 -0.97
N MET A 176 2.97 -20.19 -1.77
CA MET A 176 3.02 -21.54 -2.36
C MET A 176 4.13 -21.71 -3.40
N THR A 177 4.74 -20.62 -3.87
CA THR A 177 5.96 -20.70 -4.70
C THR A 177 7.12 -21.37 -3.92
N LEU A 178 7.09 -21.35 -2.57
CA LEU A 178 8.02 -22.08 -1.74
C LEU A 178 7.67 -23.58 -1.59
N SER A 179 6.58 -24.07 -2.16
CA SER A 179 6.18 -25.47 -2.03
C SER A 179 7.29 -26.41 -2.53
N GLY A 180 7.73 -27.31 -1.65
CA GLY A 180 8.88 -28.18 -1.88
C GLY A 180 10.27 -27.54 -1.62
N SER A 181 10.29 -26.34 -1.01
CA SER A 181 11.54 -25.62 -0.63
C SER A 181 11.39 -24.88 0.71
N TRP A 182 10.53 -25.37 1.61
CA TRP A 182 10.28 -24.75 2.92
C TRP A 182 11.48 -24.77 3.86
N ASP A 183 12.40 -25.70 3.66
CA ASP A 183 13.67 -25.77 4.40
C ASP A 183 14.51 -24.50 4.23
N ARG A 184 14.39 -23.80 3.11
CA ARG A 184 15.10 -22.53 2.85
C ARG A 184 14.72 -21.41 3.83
N LEU A 185 13.54 -21.45 4.42
CA LEU A 185 13.19 -20.51 5.50
C LEU A 185 14.13 -20.58 6.71
N ARG A 186 14.78 -21.74 6.92
CA ARG A 186 15.74 -21.92 8.03
C ARG A 186 17.14 -21.42 7.67
N THR A 187 17.50 -21.44 6.39
CA THR A 187 18.88 -21.23 5.93
C THR A 187 19.08 -19.91 5.19
N ASP A 188 18.03 -19.36 4.54
CA ASP A 188 18.12 -18.18 3.72
C ASP A 188 17.33 -16.99 4.31
N PRO A 189 18.01 -15.98 4.90
CA PRO A 189 17.35 -14.82 5.48
C PRO A 189 16.67 -13.94 4.43
N ILE A 190 17.09 -13.98 3.16
CA ILE A 190 16.46 -13.21 2.08
C ILE A 190 15.05 -13.73 1.82
N ILE A 191 14.89 -15.06 1.77
CA ILE A 191 13.56 -15.69 1.65
C ILE A 191 12.68 -15.34 2.85
N ARG A 192 13.25 -15.23 4.06
CA ARG A 192 12.48 -14.81 5.25
C ARG A 192 11.91 -13.39 5.08
N PHE A 193 12.70 -12.43 4.57
CA PHE A 193 12.19 -11.10 4.24
C PHE A 193 10.98 -11.17 3.29
N MET A 194 11.07 -11.98 2.24
CA MET A 194 10.03 -12.14 1.24
C MET A 194 8.76 -12.78 1.82
N VAL A 195 8.90 -13.81 2.65
CA VAL A 195 7.74 -14.49 3.27
C VAL A 195 7.08 -13.63 4.33
N VAL A 196 7.85 -12.91 5.14
CA VAL A 196 7.29 -11.93 6.09
C VAL A 196 6.57 -10.82 5.34
N ALA A 197 7.13 -10.33 4.23
CA ALA A 197 6.44 -9.36 3.37
C ALA A 197 5.08 -9.89 2.88
N LEU A 198 5.02 -11.14 2.41
CA LEU A 198 3.76 -11.77 1.99
C LEU A 198 2.77 -11.93 3.15
N SER A 199 3.24 -12.22 4.35
CA SER A 199 2.39 -12.31 5.54
C SER A 199 1.77 -10.96 5.88
N PHE A 200 2.56 -9.88 5.82
CA PHE A 200 2.05 -8.52 5.99
C PHE A 200 1.14 -8.07 4.86
N TYR A 201 1.42 -8.48 3.61
CA TYR A 201 0.52 -8.26 2.49
C TYR A 201 -0.85 -8.90 2.73
N GLY A 202 -0.89 -10.17 3.12
CA GLY A 202 -2.13 -10.85 3.46
C GLY A 202 -2.88 -10.21 4.62
N MET A 203 -2.16 -9.79 5.66
CA MET A 203 -2.73 -9.14 6.83
C MET A 203 -3.29 -7.75 6.50
N SER A 204 -2.53 -6.91 5.84
CA SER A 204 -2.98 -5.55 5.48
C SER A 204 -4.15 -5.57 4.48
N THR A 205 -4.15 -6.52 3.54
CA THR A 205 -5.24 -6.68 2.57
C THR A 205 -6.46 -7.44 3.11
N PHE A 206 -6.38 -8.02 4.30
CA PHE A 206 -7.54 -8.41 5.11
C PHE A 206 -8.10 -7.22 5.89
N GLU A 207 -7.22 -6.50 6.55
CA GLU A 207 -7.57 -5.38 7.44
C GLU A 207 -8.23 -4.23 6.67
N GLY A 208 -7.72 -3.86 5.47
CA GLY A 208 -8.29 -2.81 4.63
C GLY A 208 -9.77 -3.02 4.29
N PRO A 209 -10.16 -4.15 3.68
CA PRO A 209 -11.55 -4.49 3.45
C PRO A 209 -12.41 -4.53 4.73
N MET A 210 -11.89 -5.06 5.82
CA MET A 210 -12.57 -5.05 7.12
C MET A 210 -12.85 -3.63 7.61
N MET A 211 -11.85 -2.75 7.55
CA MET A 211 -11.99 -1.34 7.94
C MET A 211 -12.87 -0.53 6.99
N SER A 212 -13.12 -1.01 5.76
CA SER A 212 -14.08 -0.39 4.83
C SER A 212 -15.53 -0.63 5.23
N ILE A 213 -15.83 -1.62 6.06
CA ILE A 213 -17.18 -1.86 6.59
C ILE A 213 -17.57 -0.66 7.45
N LYS A 214 -18.71 -0.02 7.16
CA LYS A 214 -19.11 1.22 7.83
C LYS A 214 -19.06 1.15 9.35
N THR A 215 -19.53 0.08 9.97
CA THR A 215 -19.50 -0.09 11.44
C THR A 215 -18.09 -0.20 12.00
N VAL A 216 -17.16 -0.86 11.31
CA VAL A 216 -15.75 -0.93 11.69
C VAL A 216 -15.07 0.40 11.43
N ASN A 217 -15.35 1.03 10.28
CA ASN A 217 -14.84 2.35 9.93
C ASN A 217 -15.21 3.42 10.97
N ALA A 218 -16.43 3.38 11.49
CA ALA A 218 -16.86 4.27 12.56
C ALA A 218 -16.00 4.17 13.84
N LEU A 219 -15.33 3.04 14.06
CA LEU A 219 -14.42 2.85 15.19
C LEU A 219 -12.97 3.25 14.82
N SER A 220 -12.54 2.92 13.59
CA SER A 220 -11.14 3.03 13.19
C SER A 220 -10.76 4.37 12.56
N HIS A 221 -11.73 5.08 11.94
CA HIS A 221 -11.46 6.29 11.16
C HIS A 221 -10.84 7.40 12.02
N TYR A 222 -9.78 8.02 11.55
CA TYR A 222 -8.94 9.01 12.22
C TYR A 222 -8.18 8.55 13.47
N THR A 223 -8.19 7.25 13.76
CA THR A 223 -7.43 6.70 14.90
C THR A 223 -6.05 6.19 14.46
N ASP A 224 -5.19 5.92 15.43
CA ASP A 224 -3.91 5.23 15.22
C ASP A 224 -4.08 3.83 14.58
N TRP A 225 -5.26 3.23 14.66
CA TRP A 225 -5.51 1.96 13.99
C TRP A 225 -5.38 2.08 12.46
N THR A 226 -5.92 3.15 11.87
CA THR A 226 -5.74 3.42 10.44
C THR A 226 -4.25 3.60 10.08
N VAL A 227 -3.50 4.29 10.95
CA VAL A 227 -2.05 4.46 10.79
C VAL A 227 -1.32 3.11 10.88
N GLY A 228 -1.71 2.25 11.83
CA GLY A 228 -1.19 0.88 11.97
C GLY A 228 -1.43 0.03 10.72
N HIS A 229 -2.64 0.11 10.16
CA HIS A 229 -2.99 -0.53 8.90
C HIS A 229 -2.07 -0.09 7.74
N VAL A 230 -1.92 1.21 7.54
CA VAL A 230 -1.06 1.75 6.47
C VAL A 230 0.39 1.30 6.65
N HIS A 231 0.91 1.28 7.89
CA HIS A 231 2.30 0.89 8.15
C HIS A 231 2.51 -0.63 8.10
N SER A 232 1.48 -1.45 8.34
CA SER A 232 1.55 -2.88 8.05
C SER A 232 1.77 -3.13 6.56
N GLY A 233 1.13 -2.33 5.69
CA GLY A 233 1.38 -2.32 4.25
C GLY A 233 2.72 -1.69 3.88
N ALA A 234 3.01 -0.47 4.35
CA ALA A 234 4.18 0.30 3.91
C ALA A 234 5.51 -0.27 4.45
N LEU A 235 5.58 -0.65 5.71
CA LEU A 235 6.81 -1.20 6.31
C LEU A 235 6.84 -2.72 6.23
N GLY A 236 5.74 -3.38 6.59
CA GLY A 236 5.67 -4.83 6.62
C GLY A 236 5.68 -5.45 5.22
N TRP A 237 4.82 -5.00 4.31
CA TRP A 237 4.78 -5.49 2.94
C TRP A 237 5.85 -4.83 2.07
N VAL A 238 5.74 -3.53 1.81
CA VAL A 238 6.58 -2.81 0.85
C VAL A 238 8.04 -2.77 1.31
N GLY A 239 8.30 -2.43 2.58
CA GLY A 239 9.65 -2.38 3.13
C GLY A 239 10.35 -3.73 3.05
N MET A 240 9.72 -4.80 3.53
CA MET A 240 10.35 -6.11 3.59
C MET A 240 10.57 -6.74 2.20
N ILE A 241 9.61 -6.60 1.26
CA ILE A 241 9.82 -7.11 -0.11
C ILE A 241 10.90 -6.33 -0.85
N THR A 242 10.98 -5.01 -0.63
CA THR A 242 12.03 -4.16 -1.21
C THR A 242 13.40 -4.60 -0.74
N ILE A 243 13.60 -4.69 0.57
CA ILE A 243 14.88 -5.08 1.17
C ILE A 243 15.29 -6.48 0.70
N GLY A 244 14.37 -7.45 0.72
CA GLY A 244 14.61 -8.79 0.21
C GLY A 244 15.03 -8.78 -1.26
N SER A 245 14.36 -7.99 -2.10
CA SER A 245 14.67 -7.85 -3.52
C SER A 245 16.02 -7.18 -3.76
N MET A 246 16.36 -6.15 -2.98
CA MET A 246 17.66 -5.48 -3.06
C MET A 246 18.82 -6.42 -2.71
N TYR A 247 18.66 -7.30 -1.74
CA TYR A 247 19.66 -8.32 -1.42
C TYR A 247 19.89 -9.33 -2.56
N VAL A 248 18.90 -9.53 -3.44
CA VAL A 248 19.04 -10.34 -4.66
C VAL A 248 19.66 -9.53 -5.79
N LEU A 249 19.29 -8.26 -5.93
CA LEU A 249 19.65 -7.42 -7.07
C LEU A 249 21.08 -6.88 -6.97
N ILE A 250 21.48 -6.37 -5.80
CA ILE A 250 22.77 -5.68 -5.59
C ILE A 250 23.96 -6.57 -6.00
N PRO A 251 24.09 -7.84 -5.56
CA PRO A 251 25.20 -8.68 -5.99
C PRO A 251 25.27 -8.81 -7.53
N ARG A 252 24.12 -8.94 -8.18
CA ARG A 252 24.06 -9.10 -9.65
C ARG A 252 24.52 -7.84 -10.39
N VAL A 253 24.06 -6.68 -9.94
CA VAL A 253 24.44 -5.37 -10.54
C VAL A 253 25.94 -5.12 -10.42
N PHE A 254 26.54 -5.52 -9.30
CA PHE A 254 27.98 -5.34 -9.04
C PHE A 254 28.82 -6.60 -9.33
N GLU A 255 28.27 -7.57 -10.06
CA GLU A 255 28.97 -8.81 -10.47
C GLU A 255 29.60 -9.53 -9.28
N ARG A 256 28.87 -9.64 -8.18
CA ARG A 256 29.27 -10.39 -6.98
C ARG A 256 28.46 -11.65 -6.84
N GLU A 257 29.08 -12.71 -6.33
CA GLU A 257 28.37 -13.98 -6.06
C GLU A 257 27.33 -13.84 -4.95
N ARG A 258 27.60 -13.00 -3.96
CA ARG A 258 26.73 -12.81 -2.78
C ARG A 258 26.97 -11.46 -2.10
N MET A 259 26.07 -11.12 -1.21
CA MET A 259 26.25 -10.00 -0.30
C MET A 259 27.42 -10.23 0.66
N TYR A 260 27.97 -9.14 1.20
CA TYR A 260 29.14 -9.16 2.08
C TYR A 260 29.00 -10.12 3.28
N SER A 261 27.83 -10.14 3.95
CA SER A 261 27.63 -10.97 5.14
C SER A 261 26.19 -11.46 5.28
N ILE A 262 26.00 -12.77 5.22
CA ILE A 262 24.71 -13.41 5.48
C ILE A 262 24.28 -13.26 6.94
N SER A 263 25.23 -13.25 7.88
CA SER A 263 24.94 -13.06 9.30
C SER A 263 24.34 -11.67 9.58
N LEU A 264 24.85 -10.62 8.93
CA LEU A 264 24.30 -9.28 9.04
C LEU A 264 22.91 -9.18 8.39
N ILE A 265 22.66 -9.87 7.29
CA ILE A 265 21.32 -9.94 6.69
C ILE A 265 20.35 -10.62 7.67
N ASN A 266 20.78 -11.69 8.34
CA ASN A 266 19.97 -12.37 9.34
C ASN A 266 19.67 -11.47 10.55
N LEU A 267 20.67 -10.76 11.06
CA LEU A 267 20.46 -9.77 12.13
C LEU A 267 19.48 -8.67 11.71
N HIS A 268 19.67 -8.10 10.52
CA HIS A 268 18.78 -7.09 9.96
C HIS A 268 17.35 -7.62 9.84
N PHE A 269 17.17 -8.86 9.36
CA PHE A 269 15.84 -9.49 9.27
C PHE A 269 15.11 -9.48 10.62
N TRP A 270 15.78 -9.93 11.68
CA TRP A 270 15.16 -10.02 13.01
C TRP A 270 14.87 -8.65 13.60
N LEU A 271 15.81 -7.71 13.51
CA LEU A 271 15.62 -6.34 14.01
C LEU A 271 14.47 -5.64 13.28
N ALA A 272 14.44 -5.72 11.94
CA ALA A 272 13.38 -5.11 11.14
C ALA A 272 12.02 -5.75 11.43
N THR A 273 11.93 -7.08 11.47
CA THR A 273 10.67 -7.79 11.72
C THR A 273 10.11 -7.48 13.11
N ILE A 274 10.95 -7.56 14.15
CA ILE A 274 10.53 -7.28 15.53
C ILE A 274 10.12 -5.81 15.66
N GLY A 275 10.91 -4.88 15.12
CA GLY A 275 10.60 -3.45 15.15
C GLY A 275 9.27 -3.13 14.48
N VAL A 276 9.04 -3.66 13.28
CA VAL A 276 7.77 -3.46 12.55
C VAL A 276 6.59 -4.04 13.32
N VAL A 277 6.72 -5.25 13.88
CA VAL A 277 5.63 -5.88 14.67
C VAL A 277 5.30 -5.05 15.91
N ILE A 278 6.29 -4.61 16.68
CA ILE A 278 6.06 -3.78 17.87
C ILE A 278 5.41 -2.46 17.50
N TYR A 279 5.90 -1.81 16.45
CA TYR A 279 5.37 -0.55 15.96
C TYR A 279 3.89 -0.67 15.57
N ILE A 280 3.54 -1.65 14.75
CA ILE A 280 2.17 -1.86 14.29
C ILE A 280 1.24 -2.27 15.43
N ALA A 281 1.66 -3.20 16.28
CA ALA A 281 0.86 -3.64 17.42
C ALA A 281 0.53 -2.48 18.37
N SER A 282 1.50 -1.61 18.64
CA SER A 282 1.27 -0.42 19.47
C SER A 282 0.25 0.54 18.83
N LEU A 283 0.30 0.71 17.50
CA LEU A 283 -0.68 1.53 16.77
C LEU A 283 -2.09 0.92 16.79
N TRP A 284 -2.23 -0.37 16.65
CA TRP A 284 -3.53 -1.04 16.72
C TRP A 284 -4.17 -0.89 18.09
N ILE A 285 -3.40 -1.18 19.17
CA ILE A 285 -3.94 -1.06 20.53
C ILE A 285 -4.30 0.39 20.84
N SER A 286 -3.41 1.33 20.49
CA SER A 286 -3.66 2.77 20.64
C SER A 286 -4.92 3.21 19.90
N GLY A 287 -5.03 2.84 18.62
CA GLY A 287 -6.15 3.27 17.77
C GLY A 287 -7.50 2.66 18.17
N ILE A 288 -7.53 1.38 18.56
CA ILE A 288 -8.74 0.76 19.09
C ILE A 288 -9.16 1.46 20.39
N THR A 289 -8.21 1.75 21.28
CA THR A 289 -8.47 2.50 22.52
C THR A 289 -9.06 3.88 22.22
N GLN A 290 -8.45 4.63 21.29
CA GLN A 290 -8.99 5.94 20.85
C GLN A 290 -10.42 5.82 20.34
N GLY A 291 -10.67 4.91 19.42
CA GLY A 291 -11.99 4.74 18.82
C GLY A 291 -13.07 4.36 19.84
N LEU A 292 -12.76 3.49 20.78
CA LEU A 292 -13.65 3.13 21.88
C LEU A 292 -13.93 4.32 22.80
N MET A 293 -12.92 5.10 23.17
CA MET A 293 -13.09 6.29 24.01
C MET A 293 -13.92 7.38 23.31
N TRP A 294 -13.70 7.61 22.01
CA TRP A 294 -14.46 8.62 21.26
C TRP A 294 -15.93 8.26 21.06
N ARG A 295 -16.26 7.00 21.15
CA ARG A 295 -17.65 6.50 20.99
C ARG A 295 -18.37 6.27 22.32
N ALA A 296 -17.67 6.37 23.43
CA ALA A 296 -18.28 6.21 24.75
C ALA A 296 -19.14 7.44 25.08
N VAL A 297 -20.43 7.19 25.29
CA VAL A 297 -21.43 8.22 25.66
C VAL A 297 -22.13 7.84 26.95
N ASN A 298 -22.45 8.85 27.74
CA ASN A 298 -23.24 8.74 28.97
C ASN A 298 -24.72 8.54 28.62
N VAL A 299 -25.53 8.21 29.62
CA VAL A 299 -26.98 8.01 29.45
C VAL A 299 -27.69 9.27 28.94
N ASP A 300 -27.19 10.44 29.28
CA ASP A 300 -27.69 11.75 28.83
C ASP A 300 -27.19 12.17 27.43
N GLY A 301 -26.40 11.32 26.75
CA GLY A 301 -25.86 11.59 25.43
C GLY A 301 -24.56 12.41 25.39
N THR A 302 -24.03 12.82 26.55
CA THR A 302 -22.73 13.51 26.62
C THR A 302 -21.57 12.52 26.43
N LEU A 303 -20.39 13.03 25.99
CA LEU A 303 -19.20 12.21 25.88
C LEU A 303 -18.69 11.77 27.25
N THR A 304 -18.37 10.46 27.39
CA THR A 304 -17.79 9.91 28.62
C THR A 304 -16.37 10.43 28.85
N TYR A 305 -15.60 10.58 27.78
CA TYR A 305 -14.21 11.03 27.81
C TYR A 305 -14.04 12.33 27.03
N THR A 306 -13.22 13.22 27.55
CA THR A 306 -12.75 14.38 26.81
C THR A 306 -11.73 13.98 25.73
N PHE A 307 -11.53 14.83 24.74
CA PHE A 307 -10.48 14.62 23.72
C PHE A 307 -9.08 14.49 24.37
N VAL A 308 -8.79 15.32 25.37
CA VAL A 308 -7.49 15.30 26.09
C VAL A 308 -7.26 13.96 26.80
N GLU A 309 -8.29 13.38 27.40
CA GLU A 309 -8.19 12.07 28.05
C GLU A 309 -7.89 10.98 27.01
N SER A 310 -8.54 11.00 25.85
CA SER A 310 -8.26 10.05 24.77
C SER A 310 -6.83 10.18 24.25
N VAL A 311 -6.29 11.41 24.14
CA VAL A 311 -4.90 11.64 23.75
C VAL A 311 -3.93 11.13 24.81
N LYS A 312 -4.17 11.40 26.09
CA LYS A 312 -3.33 10.89 27.18
C LYS A 312 -3.29 9.37 27.24
N ALA A 313 -4.40 8.70 26.94
CA ALA A 313 -4.46 7.24 26.89
C ALA A 313 -3.52 6.63 25.83
N THR A 314 -3.11 7.39 24.82
CA THR A 314 -2.19 6.92 23.75
C THR A 314 -0.71 7.07 24.12
N TYR A 315 -0.34 7.86 25.14
CA TYR A 315 1.06 8.13 25.49
C TYR A 315 1.91 6.88 25.76
N PRO A 316 1.44 5.85 26.48
CA PRO A 316 2.24 4.63 26.66
C PRO A 316 2.62 3.96 25.33
N PHE A 317 1.72 4.01 24.34
CA PHE A 317 1.96 3.42 23.03
C PHE A 317 2.91 4.25 22.19
N TYR A 318 2.93 5.58 22.35
CA TYR A 318 3.94 6.44 21.73
C TYR A 318 5.35 6.11 22.25
N MET A 319 5.49 5.83 23.53
CA MET A 319 6.78 5.43 24.11
C MET A 319 7.27 4.07 23.57
N ILE A 320 6.36 3.17 23.20
CA ILE A 320 6.72 1.87 22.61
C ILE A 320 7.18 2.00 21.16
N ARG A 321 6.69 3.01 20.43
CA ARG A 321 7.04 3.24 19.01
C ARG A 321 8.44 3.81 18.82
N VAL A 322 8.99 4.49 19.80
CA VAL A 322 10.32 5.13 19.76
C VAL A 322 11.39 4.15 20.15
#